data_5a97884a23a0aed366e986fae419396d
#
_entry.id   5a97884a23a0aed366e986fae419396d
#
_cell.length_a   1.000
_cell.length_b   1.000
_cell.length_c   1.000
_cell.angle_alpha   90.00
_cell.angle_beta   90.00
_cell.angle_gamma   90.00
#
_symmetry.space_group_name_H-M   'P 1'
#
loop_
_entity.id
_entity.type
_entity.pdbx_description
1 polymer ?
#
loop_
_entity_poly.entity_id
_entity_poly.type
_entity_poly.pdbx_seq_one_letter_code
_entity_poly.pdbx_strand_id
1 'polypeptide(L)'
;MLNNLRARLLSLKFRAIRRAVIILIAKIPKDLERAITFGDALNHFLMISPFRPLFKFSVPKNIKVNVHDLTFDSPIISASFKDDVSSLFQWQLIGIGGITYKTVLKMPSKGNLRPRIQEVSHDGNYAILNSLGLPTKGVMKFLPQINNKKLTKFNRPIGISIGGNSFEEYLSVFSEIDHHLNTIDFSQFFYEINISCPNTDDGKCLSDDLESLKNLIIKFRDISSRMIVVKVSPDITNEEVLKVCEILSNLSKTAINIGNTKYVKASDVGLSQKTFSKEGGGLSGKSLYANTLRMVKLVASNYDLPIIATGGVSSYDNVKELLDNGASLTGMATLLVSDPFQIPLINYRLSNE
;
A
#
# COMPACT_ATOMS: atom_id res chain seq x y z
N MET A 1 -5.80 -28.26 -5.80
CA MET A 1 -7.25 -28.34 -5.55
C MET A 1 -7.63 -27.99 -4.10
N LEU A 2 -7.08 -28.65 -3.07
CA LEU A 2 -7.43 -28.38 -1.65
C LEU A 2 -7.17 -26.93 -1.20
N ASN A 3 -6.04 -26.34 -1.60
CA ASN A 3 -5.71 -24.94 -1.23
C ASN A 3 -6.73 -23.95 -1.80
N ASN A 4 -7.23 -24.16 -3.01
CA ASN A 4 -8.25 -23.28 -3.61
C ASN A 4 -9.59 -23.40 -2.91
N LEU A 5 -10.01 -24.62 -2.55
CA LEU A 5 -11.24 -24.81 -1.78
C LEU A 5 -11.13 -24.10 -0.41
N ARG A 6 -10.00 -24.29 0.28
CA ARG A 6 -9.74 -23.62 1.56
C ARG A 6 -9.75 -22.08 1.42
N ALA A 7 -9.11 -21.53 0.39
CA ALA A 7 -9.12 -20.09 0.15
C ALA A 7 -10.53 -19.55 -0.10
N ARG A 8 -11.34 -20.26 -0.90
CA ARG A 8 -12.76 -19.89 -1.15
C ARG A 8 -13.59 -19.93 0.13
N LEU A 9 -13.44 -20.96 0.95
CA LEU A 9 -14.15 -21.07 2.23
C LEU A 9 -13.75 -19.97 3.20
N LEU A 10 -12.46 -19.65 3.31
CA LEU A 10 -11.96 -18.56 4.15
C LEU A 10 -12.44 -17.19 3.64
N SER A 11 -12.47 -16.98 2.33
CA SER A 11 -13.03 -15.77 1.70
C SER A 11 -14.49 -15.57 2.08
N LEU A 12 -15.32 -16.59 1.93
CA LEU A 12 -16.76 -16.53 2.31
C LEU A 12 -16.93 -16.22 3.80
N LYS A 13 -16.22 -16.95 4.67
CA LYS A 13 -16.28 -16.72 6.13
C LYS A 13 -15.79 -15.33 6.52
N PHE A 14 -14.68 -14.88 5.95
CA PHE A 14 -14.12 -13.56 6.23
C PHE A 14 -15.11 -12.45 5.87
N ARG A 15 -15.69 -12.49 4.67
CA ARG A 15 -16.68 -11.48 4.23
C ARG A 15 -17.92 -11.47 5.13
N ALA A 16 -18.41 -12.63 5.54
CA ALA A 16 -19.56 -12.74 6.43
C ALA A 16 -19.26 -12.16 7.83
N ILE A 17 -18.11 -12.56 8.43
CA ILE A 17 -17.66 -12.05 9.74
C ILE A 17 -17.42 -10.55 9.67
N ARG A 18 -16.69 -10.07 8.65
CA ARG A 18 -16.40 -8.66 8.45
C ARG A 18 -17.70 -7.84 8.37
N ARG A 19 -18.68 -8.29 7.57
CA ARG A 19 -19.99 -7.64 7.46
C ARG A 19 -20.71 -7.58 8.81
N ALA A 20 -20.72 -8.68 9.57
CA ALA A 20 -21.32 -8.72 10.90
C ALA A 20 -20.64 -7.75 11.86
N VAL A 21 -19.30 -7.72 11.89
CA VAL A 21 -18.51 -6.80 12.72
C VAL A 21 -18.84 -5.33 12.40
N ILE A 22 -18.90 -4.98 11.11
CA ILE A 22 -19.23 -3.60 10.70
C ILE A 22 -20.67 -3.25 11.14
N ILE A 23 -21.64 -4.14 10.94
CA ILE A 23 -23.01 -3.91 11.34
C ILE A 23 -23.14 -3.73 12.85
N LEU A 24 -22.46 -4.54 13.65
CA LEU A 24 -22.60 -4.54 15.11
C LEU A 24 -21.80 -3.42 15.77
N ILE A 25 -20.61 -3.09 15.25
CA ILE A 25 -19.64 -2.22 15.94
C ILE A 25 -19.55 -0.82 15.33
N ALA A 26 -19.67 -0.69 14.00
CA ALA A 26 -19.49 0.60 13.32
C ALA A 26 -20.78 1.43 13.17
N LYS A 27 -21.94 0.88 13.50
CA LYS A 27 -23.24 1.56 13.25
C LYS A 27 -23.56 2.73 14.17
N ILE A 28 -23.09 2.69 15.43
CA ILE A 28 -23.48 3.69 16.44
C ILE A 28 -22.27 4.08 17.30
N PRO A 29 -21.71 5.29 17.16
CA PRO A 29 -21.82 6.21 16.02
C PRO A 29 -21.19 5.61 14.76
N LYS A 30 -21.63 6.08 13.57
CA LYS A 30 -21.06 5.63 12.27
C LYS A 30 -19.56 5.94 12.20
N ASP A 31 -18.73 5.04 12.67
CA ASP A 31 -17.27 5.18 12.72
C ASP A 31 -16.59 3.84 12.43
N LEU A 32 -16.15 3.66 11.20
CA LEU A 32 -15.53 2.42 10.74
C LEU A 32 -14.24 2.07 11.49
N GLU A 33 -13.51 3.04 12.05
CA GLU A 33 -12.28 2.75 12.79
C GLU A 33 -12.50 1.85 14.03
N ARG A 34 -13.71 1.84 14.61
CA ARG A 34 -14.05 0.91 15.71
C ARG A 34 -14.05 -0.54 15.22
N ALA A 35 -14.66 -0.79 14.06
CA ALA A 35 -14.66 -2.12 13.45
C ALA A 35 -13.25 -2.54 13.00
N ILE A 36 -12.46 -1.59 12.48
CA ILE A 36 -11.05 -1.82 12.13
C ILE A 36 -10.26 -2.23 13.37
N THR A 37 -10.35 -1.48 14.48
CA THR A 37 -9.65 -1.78 15.73
C THR A 37 -10.02 -3.18 16.27
N PHE A 38 -11.30 -3.53 16.23
CA PHE A 38 -11.75 -4.86 16.62
C PHE A 38 -11.20 -5.95 15.69
N GLY A 39 -11.25 -5.71 14.37
CA GLY A 39 -10.71 -6.62 13.37
C GLY A 39 -9.21 -6.84 13.52
N ASP A 40 -8.45 -5.78 13.82
CA ASP A 40 -7.02 -5.85 14.08
C ASP A 40 -6.71 -6.67 15.35
N ALA A 41 -7.47 -6.48 16.43
CA ALA A 41 -7.33 -7.26 17.65
C ALA A 41 -7.64 -8.76 17.43
N LEU A 42 -8.71 -9.05 16.68
CA LEU A 42 -9.07 -10.42 16.32
C LEU A 42 -7.98 -11.05 15.43
N ASN A 43 -7.47 -10.30 14.45
CA ASN A 43 -6.36 -10.77 13.61
C ASN A 43 -5.10 -11.04 14.43
N HIS A 44 -4.76 -10.15 15.36
CA HIS A 44 -3.63 -10.37 16.26
C HIS A 44 -3.79 -11.69 17.04
N PHE A 45 -4.96 -11.94 17.62
CA PHE A 45 -5.26 -13.18 18.32
C PHE A 45 -5.12 -14.41 17.40
N LEU A 46 -5.65 -14.36 16.19
CA LEU A 46 -5.55 -15.46 15.21
C LEU A 46 -4.08 -15.73 14.82
N MET A 47 -3.25 -14.70 14.70
CA MET A 47 -1.84 -14.84 14.31
C MET A 47 -0.92 -15.41 15.40
N ILE A 48 -1.37 -15.41 16.65
CA ILE A 48 -0.66 -16.08 17.78
C ILE A 48 -1.30 -17.42 18.17
N SER A 49 -2.52 -17.69 17.70
CA SER A 49 -3.29 -18.90 18.04
C SER A 49 -2.81 -20.14 17.25
N PRO A 50 -3.21 -21.37 17.69
CA PRO A 50 -2.97 -22.61 16.96
C PRO A 50 -3.69 -22.66 15.61
N PHE A 51 -4.64 -21.76 15.32
CA PHE A 51 -5.34 -21.68 14.03
C PHE A 51 -4.53 -20.98 12.93
N ARG A 52 -3.40 -20.33 13.26
CA ARG A 52 -2.53 -19.66 12.29
C ARG A 52 -2.18 -20.49 11.04
N PRO A 53 -1.92 -21.82 11.11
CA PRO A 53 -1.62 -22.62 9.94
C PRO A 53 -2.73 -22.62 8.87
N LEU A 54 -3.99 -22.39 9.26
CA LEU A 54 -5.11 -22.29 8.32
C LEU A 54 -4.95 -21.13 7.32
N PHE A 55 -4.19 -20.10 7.68
CA PHE A 55 -3.95 -18.92 6.85
C PHE A 55 -2.69 -19.04 5.97
N LYS A 56 -1.90 -20.11 6.11
CA LYS A 56 -0.67 -20.31 5.34
C LYS A 56 -0.98 -20.93 3.98
N PHE A 57 -0.66 -20.19 2.90
CA PHE A 57 -0.74 -20.65 1.52
C PHE A 57 0.66 -20.63 0.89
N SER A 58 0.93 -21.64 0.06
CA SER A 58 2.15 -21.66 -0.77
C SER A 58 1.97 -20.75 -1.98
N VAL A 59 3.00 -20.03 -2.33
CA VAL A 59 3.05 -19.25 -3.57
C VAL A 59 3.72 -20.10 -4.65
N PRO A 60 3.12 -20.23 -5.84
CA PRO A 60 3.73 -20.95 -6.95
C PRO A 60 5.04 -20.29 -7.38
N LYS A 61 6.07 -21.10 -7.69
CA LYS A 61 7.42 -20.58 -8.00
C LYS A 61 7.51 -19.87 -9.36
N ASN A 62 6.65 -20.24 -10.30
CA ASN A 62 6.64 -19.71 -11.67
C ASN A 62 6.06 -18.30 -11.81
N ILE A 63 5.49 -17.74 -10.74
CA ILE A 63 4.99 -16.35 -10.73
C ILE A 63 5.94 -15.37 -10.00
N LYS A 64 7.17 -15.81 -9.72
CA LYS A 64 8.20 -14.92 -9.16
C LYS A 64 8.55 -13.79 -10.11
N VAL A 65 8.78 -12.61 -9.55
CA VAL A 65 9.20 -11.42 -10.29
C VAL A 65 10.45 -10.83 -9.62
N ASN A 66 11.43 -10.46 -10.42
CA ASN A 66 12.59 -9.70 -9.96
C ASN A 66 12.44 -8.26 -10.39
N VAL A 67 12.64 -7.34 -9.44
CA VAL A 67 12.71 -5.90 -9.70
C VAL A 67 14.02 -5.42 -9.09
N HIS A 68 14.96 -5.02 -9.94
CA HIS A 68 16.35 -4.78 -9.55
C HIS A 68 16.93 -5.99 -8.81
N ASP A 69 17.43 -5.79 -7.59
CA ASP A 69 18.02 -6.81 -6.72
C ASP A 69 17.02 -7.48 -5.76
N LEU A 70 15.73 -7.13 -5.87
CA LEU A 70 14.67 -7.68 -5.04
C LEU A 70 13.92 -8.81 -5.75
N THR A 71 13.64 -9.89 -5.02
CA THR A 71 12.86 -11.02 -5.52
C THR A 71 11.50 -11.10 -4.82
N PHE A 72 10.44 -10.86 -5.58
CA PHE A 72 9.05 -10.97 -5.13
C PHE A 72 8.50 -12.35 -5.46
N ASP A 73 8.02 -13.11 -4.48
CA ASP A 73 7.44 -14.46 -4.71
C ASP A 73 6.16 -14.42 -5.56
N SER A 74 5.49 -13.28 -5.62
CA SER A 74 4.30 -13.01 -6.43
C SER A 74 4.37 -11.56 -6.93
N PRO A 75 3.80 -11.23 -8.10
CA PRO A 75 3.70 -9.85 -8.57
C PRO A 75 2.74 -8.98 -7.74
N ILE A 76 2.12 -9.54 -6.69
CA ILE A 76 1.17 -8.83 -5.84
C ILE A 76 1.86 -8.36 -4.56
N ILE A 77 1.80 -7.06 -4.28
CA ILE A 77 2.30 -6.46 -3.05
C ILE A 77 1.21 -5.70 -2.30
N SER A 78 1.41 -5.43 -1.00
CA SER A 78 0.50 -4.51 -0.30
C SER A 78 0.84 -3.06 -0.60
N ALA A 79 -0.18 -2.21 -0.72
CA ALA A 79 0.01 -0.78 -0.64
C ALA A 79 0.35 -0.35 0.81
N SER A 80 0.95 0.84 0.95
CA SER A 80 1.46 1.37 2.23
C SER A 80 0.36 1.98 3.12
N PHE A 81 -0.56 1.15 3.66
CA PHE A 81 -1.68 1.64 4.47
C PHE A 81 -1.77 1.02 5.88
N LYS A 82 -0.97 -0.01 6.19
CA LYS A 82 -0.95 -0.71 7.48
C LYS A 82 0.42 -0.66 8.14
N ASP A 83 0.43 -0.55 9.47
CA ASP A 83 1.62 -0.49 10.32
C ASP A 83 1.64 -1.55 11.45
N ASP A 84 0.63 -2.42 11.52
CA ASP A 84 0.63 -3.51 12.49
C ASP A 84 1.26 -4.78 11.95
N VAL A 85 2.20 -5.33 12.71
CA VAL A 85 2.99 -6.52 12.34
C VAL A 85 2.10 -7.75 12.08
N SER A 86 0.96 -7.88 12.79
CA SER A 86 0.09 -9.05 12.64
C SER A 86 -0.62 -9.09 11.29
N SER A 87 -1.12 -7.94 10.82
CA SER A 87 -1.72 -7.83 9.49
C SER A 87 -0.68 -8.05 8.39
N LEU A 88 0.48 -7.39 8.48
CA LEU A 88 1.57 -7.56 7.52
C LEU A 88 2.04 -9.02 7.45
N PHE A 89 2.17 -9.67 8.60
CA PHE A 89 2.52 -11.09 8.68
C PHE A 89 1.42 -12.00 8.10
N GLN A 90 0.14 -11.72 8.37
CA GLN A 90 -0.97 -12.46 7.78
C GLN A 90 -0.94 -12.37 6.25
N TRP A 91 -0.68 -11.19 5.69
CA TRP A 91 -0.60 -11.02 4.25
C TRP A 91 0.54 -11.82 3.63
N GLN A 92 1.67 -11.91 4.30
CA GLN A 92 2.73 -12.82 3.86
C GLN A 92 2.30 -14.30 3.93
N LEU A 93 1.57 -14.70 4.98
CA LEU A 93 1.04 -16.07 5.09
C LEU A 93 0.08 -16.43 3.95
N ILE A 94 -0.80 -15.52 3.53
CA ILE A 94 -1.72 -15.76 2.42
C ILE A 94 -1.06 -15.68 1.04
N GLY A 95 0.22 -15.34 0.96
CA GLY A 95 1.00 -15.44 -0.28
C GLY A 95 1.19 -14.15 -1.05
N ILE A 96 1.15 -12.97 -0.38
CA ILE A 96 1.57 -11.71 -1.01
C ILE A 96 3.07 -11.75 -1.30
N GLY A 97 3.51 -11.20 -2.42
CA GLY A 97 4.91 -11.25 -2.86
C GLY A 97 5.85 -10.32 -2.10
N GLY A 98 5.33 -9.20 -1.63
CA GLY A 98 6.03 -8.21 -0.81
C GLY A 98 5.04 -7.37 -0.01
N ILE A 99 5.51 -6.71 1.03
CA ILE A 99 4.69 -5.80 1.86
C ILE A 99 5.29 -4.41 1.82
N THR A 100 4.42 -3.38 1.92
CA THR A 100 4.87 -2.00 2.14
C THR A 100 4.29 -1.49 3.45
N TYR A 101 5.19 -1.11 4.36
CA TYR A 101 4.84 -0.52 5.65
C TYR A 101 4.26 0.89 5.43
N LYS A 102 3.24 1.22 6.21
CA LYS A 102 2.59 2.54 6.16
C LYS A 102 3.58 3.67 6.37
N THR A 103 3.28 4.82 5.77
CA THR A 103 4.12 6.03 5.81
C THR A 103 4.57 6.37 7.23
N VAL A 104 5.88 6.44 7.40
CA VAL A 104 6.58 6.82 8.63
C VAL A 104 6.92 8.30 8.54
N LEU A 105 6.55 9.07 9.57
CA LEU A 105 6.95 10.46 9.75
C LEU A 105 7.97 10.57 10.88
N LYS A 106 8.65 11.69 10.97
CA LYS A 106 9.61 11.99 12.06
C LYS A 106 8.94 11.88 13.41
N MET A 107 7.85 12.62 13.60
CA MET A 107 7.12 12.73 14.85
C MET A 107 5.83 11.92 14.82
N PRO A 108 5.31 11.48 15.99
CA PRO A 108 3.99 10.89 16.08
C PRO A 108 2.90 11.85 15.64
N SER A 109 1.93 11.35 14.87
CA SER A 109 0.74 12.09 14.47
C SER A 109 -0.52 11.29 14.80
N LYS A 110 -1.54 11.96 15.34
CA LYS A 110 -2.86 11.36 15.54
C LYS A 110 -3.69 11.39 14.26
N GLY A 111 -3.27 12.18 13.26
CA GLY A 111 -4.03 12.46 12.05
C GLY A 111 -5.28 13.30 12.31
N ASN A 112 -6.21 13.31 11.36
CA ASN A 112 -7.42 14.12 11.41
C ASN A 112 -8.44 13.61 12.45
N LEU A 113 -9.43 14.45 12.76
CA LEU A 113 -10.55 14.09 13.64
C LEU A 113 -11.40 12.95 13.06
N ARG A 114 -12.00 12.14 13.92
CA ARG A 114 -12.93 11.07 13.55
C ARG A 114 -14.37 11.60 13.51
N PRO A 115 -15.27 11.00 12.70
CA PRO A 115 -15.05 9.88 11.77
C PRO A 115 -14.29 10.33 10.51
N ARG A 116 -13.30 9.56 10.08
CA ARG A 116 -12.39 9.92 8.98
C ARG A 116 -12.11 8.78 8.00
N ILE A 117 -12.85 7.66 8.12
CA ILE A 117 -12.84 6.54 7.19
C ILE A 117 -14.21 5.89 7.15
N GLN A 118 -14.75 5.67 5.94
CA GLN A 118 -16.05 5.07 5.71
C GLN A 118 -16.05 4.18 4.47
N GLU A 119 -16.88 3.14 4.53
CA GLU A 119 -17.28 2.40 3.33
C GLU A 119 -18.35 3.18 2.58
N VAL A 120 -18.17 3.28 1.28
CA VAL A 120 -19.07 3.99 0.37
C VAL A 120 -19.32 3.17 -0.89
N SER A 121 -20.33 3.53 -1.65
CA SER A 121 -20.50 3.11 -3.03
C SER A 121 -20.09 4.25 -3.95
N HIS A 122 -19.25 3.97 -4.94
CA HIS A 122 -18.86 4.92 -5.97
C HIS A 122 -18.94 4.23 -7.33
N ASP A 123 -19.70 4.81 -8.26
CA ASP A 123 -19.98 4.21 -9.57
C ASP A 123 -20.52 2.77 -9.46
N GLY A 124 -21.41 2.53 -8.48
CA GLY A 124 -21.97 1.21 -8.21
C GLY A 124 -21.01 0.18 -7.61
N ASN A 125 -19.76 0.56 -7.33
CA ASN A 125 -18.73 -0.32 -6.80
C ASN A 125 -18.45 -0.04 -5.32
N TYR A 126 -17.97 -1.08 -4.61
CA TYR A 126 -17.44 -0.93 -3.27
C TYR A 126 -16.17 -0.05 -3.27
N ALA A 127 -16.15 0.92 -2.38
CA ALA A 127 -15.06 1.85 -2.20
C ALA A 127 -14.89 2.22 -0.72
N ILE A 128 -13.74 2.80 -0.38
CA ILE A 128 -13.45 3.36 0.93
C ILE A 128 -13.03 4.81 0.73
N LEU A 129 -13.72 5.73 1.41
CA LEU A 129 -13.31 7.12 1.54
C LEU A 129 -12.58 7.30 2.85
N ASN A 130 -11.39 7.92 2.82
CA ASN A 130 -10.60 8.21 4.01
C ASN A 130 -9.97 9.60 3.97
N SER A 131 -9.89 10.21 5.14
CA SER A 131 -9.12 11.44 5.40
C SER A 131 -8.27 11.25 6.66
N LEU A 132 -7.47 10.18 6.69
CA LEU A 132 -6.76 9.78 7.91
C LEU A 132 -5.77 10.84 8.42
N GLY A 133 -5.15 11.63 7.54
CA GLY A 133 -4.17 12.65 7.91
C GLY A 133 -2.88 12.05 8.47
N LEU A 134 -2.39 10.97 7.83
CA LEU A 134 -1.15 10.26 8.17
C LEU A 134 -0.96 9.94 9.68
N PRO A 135 -1.92 9.28 10.35
CA PRO A 135 -1.68 8.86 11.73
C PRO A 135 -0.51 7.88 11.75
N THR A 136 0.49 8.17 12.58
CA THR A 136 1.72 7.39 12.72
C THR A 136 2.25 7.45 14.14
N LYS A 137 3.01 6.45 14.55
CA LYS A 137 3.68 6.41 15.85
C LYS A 137 5.03 7.14 15.84
N GLY A 138 5.47 7.63 14.66
CA GLY A 138 6.76 8.25 14.43
C GLY A 138 7.90 7.25 14.27
N VAL A 139 9.03 7.72 13.73
CA VAL A 139 10.20 6.87 13.41
C VAL A 139 10.73 6.12 14.63
N MET A 140 10.81 6.75 15.79
CA MET A 140 11.35 6.14 17.02
C MET A 140 10.56 4.89 17.47
N LYS A 141 9.25 4.83 17.22
CA LYS A 141 8.43 3.65 17.52
C LYS A 141 8.34 2.66 16.36
N PHE A 142 8.66 3.09 15.16
CA PHE A 142 8.76 2.23 13.98
C PHE A 142 10.00 1.33 14.05
N LEU A 143 11.17 1.88 14.37
CA LEU A 143 12.45 1.15 14.35
C LEU A 143 12.42 -0.19 15.12
N PRO A 144 11.91 -0.27 16.36
CA PRO A 144 11.79 -1.56 17.05
C PRO A 144 10.82 -2.54 16.37
N GLN A 145 9.80 -2.04 15.66
CA GLN A 145 8.79 -2.90 15.03
C GLN A 145 9.35 -3.61 13.78
N ILE A 146 10.21 -2.94 13.00
CA ILE A 146 10.79 -3.53 11.79
C ILE A 146 11.76 -4.68 12.11
N ASN A 147 12.30 -4.74 13.32
CA ASN A 147 13.13 -5.84 13.82
C ASN A 147 12.34 -7.14 14.07
N ASN A 148 11.01 -7.11 13.93
CA ASN A 148 10.20 -8.29 14.23
C ASN A 148 10.44 -9.41 13.22
N LYS A 149 11.04 -10.51 13.69
CA LYS A 149 11.38 -11.69 12.87
C LYS A 149 10.20 -12.31 12.12
N LYS A 150 8.94 -11.99 12.47
CA LYS A 150 7.78 -12.40 11.69
C LYS A 150 7.77 -11.74 10.32
N LEU A 151 8.21 -10.48 10.20
CA LEU A 151 8.21 -9.74 8.93
C LEU A 151 9.25 -10.30 7.96
N THR A 152 10.43 -10.69 8.44
CA THR A 152 11.53 -11.21 7.62
C THR A 152 11.45 -12.72 7.35
N LYS A 153 10.48 -13.42 7.98
CA LYS A 153 10.37 -14.90 7.99
C LYS A 153 10.32 -15.53 6.61
N PHE A 154 9.71 -14.87 5.63
CA PHE A 154 9.50 -15.42 4.28
C PHE A 154 10.55 -14.93 3.27
N ASN A 155 11.50 -14.13 3.71
CA ASN A 155 12.51 -13.50 2.86
C ASN A 155 11.92 -12.76 1.64
N ARG A 156 10.76 -12.12 1.83
CA ARG A 156 10.08 -11.31 0.82
C ARG A 156 10.36 -9.84 1.01
N PRO A 157 10.38 -9.05 -0.06
CA PRO A 157 10.66 -7.62 0.02
C PRO A 157 9.72 -6.87 0.98
N ILE A 158 10.32 -5.97 1.74
CA ILE A 158 9.64 -5.10 2.70
C ILE A 158 9.91 -3.65 2.32
N GLY A 159 8.89 -2.99 1.80
CA GLY A 159 8.92 -1.56 1.55
C GLY A 159 8.61 -0.75 2.81
N ILE A 160 9.25 0.39 2.92
CA ILE A 160 9.00 1.35 3.99
C ILE A 160 8.60 2.66 3.34
N SER A 161 7.34 3.05 3.51
CA SER A 161 6.87 4.34 3.00
C SER A 161 7.33 5.47 3.92
N ILE A 162 7.92 6.50 3.33
CA ILE A 162 8.49 7.66 4.03
C ILE A 162 7.72 8.90 3.61
N GLY A 163 7.40 9.74 4.59
CA GLY A 163 6.80 11.04 4.40
C GLY A 163 7.48 12.08 5.29
N GLY A 164 7.25 13.33 4.98
CA GLY A 164 7.74 14.48 5.74
C GLY A 164 6.97 15.73 5.39
N ASN A 165 7.12 16.78 6.19
CA ASN A 165 6.53 18.10 5.96
C ASN A 165 7.55 19.05 5.30
N SER A 166 8.84 18.69 5.28
CA SER A 166 9.91 19.42 4.60
C SER A 166 10.95 18.47 4.02
N PHE A 167 11.81 18.98 3.15
CA PHE A 167 12.95 18.26 2.59
C PHE A 167 13.83 17.63 3.68
N GLU A 168 14.16 18.43 4.72
CA GLU A 168 15.00 18.02 5.84
C GLU A 168 14.33 16.92 6.66
N GLU A 169 13.01 16.97 6.82
CA GLU A 169 12.27 15.94 7.56
C GLU A 169 12.28 14.60 6.80
N TYR A 170 12.05 14.62 5.47
CA TYR A 170 12.21 13.42 4.63
C TYR A 170 13.60 12.82 4.77
N LEU A 171 14.65 13.66 4.64
CA LEU A 171 16.04 13.23 4.72
C LEU A 171 16.39 12.66 6.10
N SER A 172 15.93 13.31 7.17
CA SER A 172 16.14 12.85 8.55
C SER A 172 15.50 11.48 8.79
N VAL A 173 14.22 11.31 8.41
CA VAL A 173 13.50 10.03 8.57
C VAL A 173 14.18 8.93 7.76
N PHE A 174 14.55 9.22 6.52
CA PHE A 174 15.25 8.26 5.67
C PHE A 174 16.57 7.81 6.28
N SER A 175 17.41 8.77 6.69
CA SER A 175 18.74 8.47 7.25
C SER A 175 18.65 7.65 8.52
N GLU A 176 17.71 7.93 9.42
CA GLU A 176 17.50 7.16 10.65
C GLU A 176 17.06 5.73 10.35
N ILE A 177 16.14 5.57 9.39
CA ILE A 177 15.67 4.23 8.99
C ILE A 177 16.79 3.46 8.31
N ASP A 178 17.51 4.06 7.35
CA ASP A 178 18.58 3.36 6.63
C ASP A 178 19.72 2.94 7.56
N HIS A 179 20.14 3.84 8.48
CA HIS A 179 21.13 3.49 9.50
C HIS A 179 20.68 2.29 10.32
N HIS A 180 19.42 2.25 10.75
CA HIS A 180 18.90 1.13 11.53
C HIS A 180 18.79 -0.16 10.70
N LEU A 181 18.33 -0.09 9.45
CA LEU A 181 18.23 -1.26 8.58
C LEU A 181 19.57 -1.91 8.28
N ASN A 182 20.66 -1.13 8.30
CA ASN A 182 22.02 -1.65 8.13
C ASN A 182 22.47 -2.52 9.33
N THR A 183 21.76 -2.49 10.46
CA THR A 183 22.01 -3.37 11.62
C THR A 183 21.21 -4.67 11.56
N ILE A 184 20.27 -4.82 10.61
CA ILE A 184 19.38 -5.99 10.49
C ILE A 184 19.95 -6.93 9.42
N ASP A 185 20.12 -8.21 9.76
CA ASP A 185 20.50 -9.26 8.80
C ASP A 185 19.31 -9.62 7.89
N PHE A 186 19.00 -8.70 6.97
CA PHE A 186 17.97 -8.87 5.96
C PHE A 186 18.19 -7.86 4.82
N SER A 187 18.35 -8.35 3.59
CA SER A 187 18.72 -7.53 2.43
C SER A 187 17.54 -7.06 1.58
N GLN A 188 16.31 -7.60 1.79
CA GLN A 188 15.16 -7.36 0.93
C GLN A 188 14.33 -6.12 1.34
N PHE A 189 14.99 -5.04 1.78
CA PHE A 189 14.31 -3.77 2.06
C PHE A 189 14.34 -2.85 0.85
N PHE A 190 13.25 -2.06 0.67
CA PHE A 190 13.17 -0.94 -0.27
C PHE A 190 12.42 0.24 0.34
N TYR A 191 12.50 1.41 -0.29
CA TYR A 191 11.84 2.62 0.16
C TYR A 191 10.74 3.05 -0.81
N GLU A 192 9.65 3.61 -0.26
CA GLU A 192 8.61 4.30 -1.02
C GLU A 192 8.54 5.75 -0.55
N ILE A 193 8.82 6.71 -1.43
CA ILE A 193 8.64 8.13 -1.14
C ILE A 193 7.19 8.49 -1.46
N ASN A 194 6.42 8.87 -0.45
CA ASN A 194 5.04 9.29 -0.62
C ASN A 194 4.97 10.80 -0.87
N ILE A 195 5.03 11.20 -2.16
CA ILE A 195 5.03 12.61 -2.56
C ILE A 195 3.63 13.22 -2.70
N SER A 196 2.57 12.41 -2.59
CA SER A 196 1.19 12.81 -2.85
C SER A 196 0.46 13.34 -1.61
N CYS A 197 1.17 13.58 -0.50
CA CYS A 197 0.55 14.08 0.71
C CYS A 197 0.77 15.59 0.85
N PRO A 198 -0.32 16.41 0.85
CA PRO A 198 -0.20 17.85 1.03
C PRO A 198 0.10 18.16 2.51
N ASN A 199 1.36 18.02 2.93
CA ASN A 199 1.78 18.20 4.31
C ASN A 199 2.97 19.17 4.45
N THR A 200 3.18 20.04 3.47
CA THR A 200 4.12 21.17 3.63
C THR A 200 3.42 22.33 4.30
N ASP A 201 4.12 23.09 5.16
CA ASP A 201 3.59 24.27 5.86
C ASP A 201 3.06 25.36 4.90
N ASP A 202 3.51 25.34 3.63
CA ASP A 202 3.08 26.22 2.55
C ASP A 202 1.96 25.60 1.67
N GLY A 203 1.47 24.41 2.00
CA GLY A 203 0.40 23.69 1.27
C GLY A 203 0.83 23.09 -0.07
N LYS A 204 2.12 23.13 -0.41
CA LYS A 204 2.66 22.52 -1.63
C LYS A 204 3.01 21.05 -1.38
N CYS A 205 2.75 20.21 -2.36
CA CYS A 205 3.24 18.83 -2.37
C CYS A 205 4.65 18.77 -2.96
N LEU A 206 5.45 17.78 -2.57
CA LEU A 206 6.73 17.49 -3.23
C LEU A 206 6.54 17.18 -4.73
N SER A 207 5.33 16.78 -5.14
CA SER A 207 4.94 16.61 -6.54
C SER A 207 4.94 17.93 -7.33
N ASP A 208 4.78 19.08 -6.65
CA ASP A 208 4.68 20.39 -7.28
C ASP A 208 6.06 21.04 -7.49
N ASP A 209 7.12 20.46 -6.89
CA ASP A 209 8.51 20.89 -7.01
C ASP A 209 9.41 19.73 -7.43
N LEU A 210 9.46 19.50 -8.75
CA LEU A 210 10.25 18.41 -9.34
C LEU A 210 11.76 18.53 -9.09
N GLU A 211 12.30 19.73 -8.93
CA GLU A 211 13.71 19.92 -8.61
C GLU A 211 14.01 19.50 -7.18
N SER A 212 13.17 19.86 -6.23
CA SER A 212 13.26 19.36 -4.85
C SER A 212 13.10 17.84 -4.77
N LEU A 213 12.19 17.26 -5.54
CA LEU A 213 12.03 15.80 -5.65
C LEU A 213 13.31 15.13 -6.15
N LYS A 214 13.88 15.64 -7.25
CA LYS A 214 15.12 15.13 -7.83
C LYS A 214 16.27 15.18 -6.82
N ASN A 215 16.45 16.34 -6.19
CA ASN A 215 17.49 16.54 -5.18
C ASN A 215 17.31 15.60 -3.98
N LEU A 216 16.07 15.36 -3.53
CA LEU A 216 15.78 14.43 -2.45
C LEU A 216 16.16 12.99 -2.81
N ILE A 217 15.82 12.53 -4.03
CA ILE A 217 16.16 11.18 -4.49
C ILE A 217 17.67 11.02 -4.62
N ILE A 218 18.38 12.04 -5.13
CA ILE A 218 19.86 12.03 -5.19
C ILE A 218 20.44 11.89 -3.78
N LYS A 219 19.96 12.69 -2.81
CA LYS A 219 20.41 12.57 -1.42
C LYS A 219 20.12 11.21 -0.79
N PHE A 220 18.96 10.62 -1.09
CA PHE A 220 18.66 9.26 -0.66
C PHE A 220 19.59 8.23 -1.30
N ARG A 221 19.96 8.43 -2.58
CA ARG A 221 20.89 7.56 -3.28
C ARG A 221 22.32 7.66 -2.74
N ASP A 222 22.73 8.86 -2.30
CA ASP A 222 24.04 9.07 -1.63
C ASP A 222 24.14 8.27 -0.32
N ILE A 223 23.02 8.03 0.36
CA ILE A 223 22.94 7.33 1.65
C ILE A 223 22.75 5.82 1.46
N SER A 224 21.93 5.40 0.49
CA SER A 224 21.48 4.01 0.36
C SER A 224 21.50 3.50 -1.07
N SER A 225 21.96 2.25 -1.24
CA SER A 225 21.90 1.52 -2.52
C SER A 225 20.59 0.75 -2.73
N ARG A 226 19.66 0.78 -1.77
CA ARG A 226 18.37 0.08 -1.85
C ARG A 226 17.46 0.70 -2.89
N MET A 227 16.51 -0.09 -3.43
CA MET A 227 15.52 0.41 -4.39
C MET A 227 14.69 1.54 -3.78
N ILE A 228 14.49 2.61 -4.56
CA ILE A 228 13.67 3.77 -4.20
C ILE A 228 12.48 3.81 -5.15
N VAL A 229 11.28 3.79 -4.61
CA VAL A 229 10.02 3.91 -5.32
C VAL A 229 9.43 5.29 -5.06
N VAL A 230 9.03 6.00 -6.09
CA VAL A 230 8.26 7.25 -5.95
C VAL A 230 6.80 6.95 -6.20
N LYS A 231 5.95 7.25 -5.21
CA LYS A 231 4.50 7.03 -5.28
C LYS A 231 3.78 8.32 -5.63
N VAL A 232 3.09 8.30 -6.76
CA VAL A 232 2.35 9.43 -7.30
C VAL A 232 0.84 9.34 -7.05
N SER A 233 0.15 10.48 -7.06
CA SER A 233 -1.30 10.56 -6.99
C SER A 233 -1.96 10.11 -8.30
N PRO A 234 -3.17 9.51 -8.27
CA PRO A 234 -3.96 9.30 -9.48
C PRO A 234 -4.51 10.61 -10.09
N ASP A 235 -4.41 11.72 -9.36
CA ASP A 235 -4.84 13.06 -9.79
C ASP A 235 -3.73 13.82 -10.54
N ILE A 236 -2.52 13.26 -10.63
CA ILE A 236 -1.39 13.82 -11.39
C ILE A 236 -1.69 13.85 -12.90
N THR A 237 -1.25 14.90 -13.58
CA THR A 237 -1.40 15.00 -15.04
C THR A 237 -0.45 14.05 -15.78
N ASN A 238 -0.73 13.78 -17.05
CA ASN A 238 0.15 12.98 -17.89
C ASN A 238 1.55 13.59 -18.03
N GLU A 239 1.62 14.92 -18.15
CA GLU A 239 2.90 15.63 -18.28
C GLU A 239 3.73 15.52 -17.00
N GLU A 240 3.12 15.73 -15.84
CA GLU A 240 3.81 15.64 -14.55
C GLU A 240 4.31 14.23 -14.27
N VAL A 241 3.51 13.18 -14.52
CA VAL A 241 3.98 11.81 -14.30
C VAL A 241 5.16 11.46 -15.22
N LEU A 242 5.17 11.93 -16.49
CA LEU A 242 6.28 11.71 -17.39
C LEU A 242 7.55 12.45 -16.94
N LYS A 243 7.45 13.68 -16.41
CA LYS A 243 8.57 14.38 -15.80
C LYS A 243 9.14 13.66 -14.58
N VAL A 244 8.27 13.08 -13.73
CA VAL A 244 8.73 12.21 -12.61
C VAL A 244 9.47 10.99 -13.16
N CYS A 245 8.95 10.34 -14.20
CA CYS A 245 9.61 9.18 -14.82
C CYS A 245 10.96 9.55 -15.45
N GLU A 246 11.09 10.73 -16.05
CA GLU A 246 12.36 11.25 -16.59
C GLU A 246 13.41 11.36 -15.48
N ILE A 247 13.05 11.91 -14.33
CA ILE A 247 13.96 11.99 -13.17
C ILE A 247 14.37 10.58 -12.73
N LEU A 248 13.41 9.67 -12.60
CA LEU A 248 13.66 8.33 -12.10
C LEU A 248 14.51 7.48 -13.07
N SER A 249 14.27 7.57 -14.37
CA SER A 249 14.99 6.81 -15.38
C SER A 249 16.49 7.17 -15.45
N ASN A 250 16.85 8.37 -15.01
CA ASN A 250 18.25 8.82 -14.93
C ASN A 250 18.97 8.41 -13.63
N LEU A 251 18.30 7.70 -12.72
CA LEU A 251 18.84 7.27 -11.44
C LEU A 251 18.77 5.75 -11.30
N SER A 252 19.81 5.17 -10.69
CA SER A 252 19.87 3.72 -10.52
C SER A 252 18.87 3.20 -9.49
N LYS A 253 18.36 1.99 -9.69
CA LYS A 253 17.46 1.26 -8.78
C LYS A 253 16.26 2.09 -8.32
N THR A 254 15.62 2.76 -9.26
CA THR A 254 14.38 3.49 -9.04
C THR A 254 13.19 2.74 -9.64
N ALA A 255 12.00 3.02 -9.13
CA ALA A 255 10.73 2.54 -9.66
C ALA A 255 9.64 3.59 -9.41
N ILE A 256 8.55 3.52 -10.16
CA ILE A 256 7.38 4.37 -9.92
C ILE A 256 6.22 3.52 -9.38
N ASN A 257 5.52 4.02 -8.34
CA ASN A 257 4.25 3.47 -7.90
C ASN A 257 3.12 4.37 -8.41
N ILE A 258 2.42 3.88 -9.42
CA ILE A 258 1.33 4.58 -10.06
C ILE A 258 0.05 4.30 -9.29
N GLY A 259 -0.37 5.30 -8.55
CA GLY A 259 -1.63 5.31 -7.87
C GLY A 259 -1.56 5.42 -6.35
N ASN A 260 -2.48 6.21 -5.89
CA ASN A 260 -2.86 6.44 -4.51
C ASN A 260 -4.38 6.52 -4.47
N THR A 261 -4.97 7.13 -3.46
CA THR A 261 -6.39 7.46 -3.40
C THR A 261 -6.67 8.73 -4.20
N LYS A 262 -7.82 8.79 -4.88
CA LYS A 262 -8.30 9.97 -5.60
C LYS A 262 -9.10 10.85 -4.65
N TYR A 263 -8.91 12.17 -4.70
CA TYR A 263 -9.73 13.09 -3.90
C TYR A 263 -11.19 13.08 -4.37
N VAL A 264 -12.13 12.92 -3.42
CA VAL A 264 -13.57 12.98 -3.66
C VAL A 264 -14.26 13.71 -2.49
N LYS A 265 -15.22 14.58 -2.79
CA LYS A 265 -16.04 15.20 -1.74
C LYS A 265 -16.90 14.17 -1.03
N ALA A 266 -17.03 14.28 0.28
CA ALA A 266 -17.83 13.35 1.09
C ALA A 266 -19.31 13.37 0.68
N SER A 267 -19.85 14.52 0.28
CA SER A 267 -21.20 14.67 -0.25
C SER A 267 -21.45 13.82 -1.50
N ASP A 268 -20.48 13.71 -2.39
CA ASP A 268 -20.62 13.02 -3.69
C ASP A 268 -20.78 11.50 -3.51
N VAL A 269 -20.40 10.99 -2.33
CA VAL A 269 -20.55 9.58 -1.94
C VAL A 269 -21.58 9.38 -0.81
N GLY A 270 -22.47 10.36 -0.61
CA GLY A 270 -23.59 10.28 0.34
C GLY A 270 -23.18 10.38 1.82
N LEU A 271 -22.03 10.94 2.13
CA LEU A 271 -21.60 11.19 3.50
C LEU A 271 -21.89 12.63 3.94
N SER A 272 -22.18 12.81 5.22
CA SER A 272 -22.40 14.10 5.86
C SER A 272 -21.29 14.40 6.88
N GLN A 273 -21.20 15.64 7.35
CA GLN A 273 -20.23 16.03 8.40
C GLN A 273 -20.37 15.20 9.70
N LYS A 274 -21.58 14.65 9.99
CA LYS A 274 -21.77 13.75 11.13
C LYS A 274 -21.14 12.38 10.94
N THR A 275 -20.94 11.95 9.70
CA THR A 275 -20.41 10.64 9.35
C THR A 275 -19.00 10.69 8.78
N PHE A 276 -18.53 11.88 8.42
CA PHE A 276 -17.16 12.12 7.93
C PHE A 276 -16.72 13.54 8.28
N SER A 277 -15.64 13.68 9.02
CA SER A 277 -15.23 14.93 9.69
C SER A 277 -14.63 15.99 8.77
N LYS A 278 -14.30 15.64 7.54
CA LYS A 278 -13.70 16.52 6.53
C LYS A 278 -14.66 16.71 5.34
N GLU A 279 -14.48 17.77 4.57
CA GLU A 279 -15.25 18.04 3.36
C GLU A 279 -15.09 16.92 2.30
N GLY A 280 -13.91 16.30 2.23
CA GLY A 280 -13.59 15.21 1.33
C GLY A 280 -12.40 14.41 1.82
N GLY A 281 -12.01 13.44 1.02
CA GLY A 281 -10.90 12.55 1.33
C GLY A 281 -10.44 11.74 0.13
N GLY A 282 -9.48 10.88 0.36
CA GLY A 282 -8.99 9.95 -0.64
C GLY A 282 -9.92 8.76 -0.80
N LEU A 283 -10.47 8.60 -2.00
CA LEU A 283 -11.26 7.45 -2.41
C LEU A 283 -10.35 6.33 -2.90
N SER A 284 -10.58 5.11 -2.43
CA SER A 284 -9.97 3.88 -2.93
C SER A 284 -11.04 2.87 -3.32
N GLY A 285 -10.78 2.04 -4.32
CA GLY A 285 -11.73 1.04 -4.78
C GLY A 285 -11.67 0.84 -6.30
N LYS A 286 -12.52 -0.06 -6.79
CA LYS A 286 -12.50 -0.53 -8.19
C LYS A 286 -12.62 0.59 -9.23
N SER A 287 -13.31 1.69 -8.91
CA SER A 287 -13.48 2.83 -9.81
C SER A 287 -12.17 3.50 -10.24
N LEU A 288 -11.06 3.28 -9.51
CA LEU A 288 -9.75 3.81 -9.88
C LEU A 288 -9.03 3.00 -10.97
N TYR A 289 -9.46 1.77 -11.24
CA TYR A 289 -8.74 0.81 -12.08
C TYR A 289 -8.47 1.32 -13.49
N ALA A 290 -9.46 1.89 -14.16
CA ALA A 290 -9.33 2.38 -15.52
C ALA A 290 -8.23 3.47 -15.64
N ASN A 291 -8.15 4.37 -14.65
CA ASN A 291 -7.10 5.38 -14.62
C ASN A 291 -5.72 4.76 -14.35
N THR A 292 -5.64 3.79 -13.44
CA THR A 292 -4.39 3.07 -13.15
C THR A 292 -3.87 2.38 -14.41
N LEU A 293 -4.71 1.66 -15.14
CA LEU A 293 -4.33 1.00 -16.39
C LEU A 293 -3.87 2.00 -17.46
N ARG A 294 -4.57 3.13 -17.60
CA ARG A 294 -4.20 4.21 -18.51
C ARG A 294 -2.80 4.77 -18.21
N MET A 295 -2.53 5.01 -16.93
CA MET A 295 -1.24 5.52 -16.48
C MET A 295 -0.11 4.49 -16.66
N VAL A 296 -0.37 3.21 -16.41
CA VAL A 296 0.60 2.12 -16.67
C VAL A 296 0.98 2.11 -18.14
N LYS A 297 0.00 2.11 -19.05
CA LYS A 297 0.24 2.17 -20.52
C LYS A 297 1.05 3.39 -20.90
N LEU A 298 0.72 4.55 -20.34
CA LEU A 298 1.44 5.79 -20.62
C LEU A 298 2.92 5.68 -20.23
N VAL A 299 3.22 5.22 -19.01
CA VAL A 299 4.61 5.14 -18.53
C VAL A 299 5.37 4.05 -19.28
N ALA A 300 4.80 2.85 -19.43
CA ALA A 300 5.45 1.73 -20.11
C ALA A 300 5.75 2.02 -21.61
N SER A 301 4.96 2.88 -22.25
CA SER A 301 5.21 3.28 -23.65
C SER A 301 6.33 4.31 -23.80
N ASN A 302 6.73 4.99 -22.72
CA ASN A 302 7.69 6.10 -22.80
C ASN A 302 9.01 5.81 -22.04
N TYR A 303 9.01 4.91 -21.02
CA TYR A 303 10.16 4.68 -20.17
C TYR A 303 10.33 3.20 -19.85
N ASP A 304 11.56 2.72 -19.84
CA ASP A 304 11.96 1.41 -19.30
C ASP A 304 12.22 1.56 -17.77
N LEU A 305 11.13 1.70 -17.02
CA LEU A 305 11.14 1.92 -15.57
C LEU A 305 10.22 0.90 -14.91
N PRO A 306 10.66 0.19 -13.85
CA PRO A 306 9.76 -0.71 -13.12
C PRO A 306 8.53 0.03 -12.57
N ILE A 307 7.33 -0.51 -12.86
CA ILE A 307 6.06 0.09 -12.49
C ILE A 307 5.37 -0.78 -11.44
N ILE A 308 5.01 -0.17 -10.32
CA ILE A 308 4.08 -0.73 -9.34
C ILE A 308 2.71 -0.13 -9.63
N ALA A 309 1.76 -0.93 -10.08
CA ALA A 309 0.41 -0.46 -10.41
C ALA A 309 -0.51 -0.59 -9.18
N THR A 310 -0.84 0.53 -8.54
CA THR A 310 -1.71 0.59 -7.36
C THR A 310 -2.94 1.44 -7.65
N GLY A 311 -4.13 0.89 -7.38
CA GLY A 311 -5.42 1.61 -7.54
C GLY A 311 -6.45 0.77 -8.26
N GLY A 312 -7.50 0.38 -7.56
CA GLY A 312 -8.64 -0.36 -8.11
C GLY A 312 -8.39 -1.83 -8.43
N VAL A 313 -7.20 -2.36 -8.22
CA VAL A 313 -6.85 -3.76 -8.49
C VAL A 313 -7.62 -4.66 -7.54
N SER A 314 -8.52 -5.51 -8.08
CA SER A 314 -9.47 -6.29 -7.28
C SER A 314 -9.71 -7.71 -7.77
N SER A 315 -9.12 -8.12 -8.89
CA SER A 315 -9.32 -9.44 -9.49
C SER A 315 -8.04 -9.94 -10.17
N TYR A 316 -8.04 -11.22 -10.50
CA TYR A 316 -7.02 -11.82 -11.35
C TYR A 316 -6.92 -11.10 -12.71
N ASP A 317 -8.06 -10.83 -13.36
CA ASP A 317 -8.07 -10.20 -14.68
C ASP A 317 -7.44 -8.80 -14.64
N ASN A 318 -7.66 -8.03 -13.54
CA ASN A 318 -6.99 -6.76 -13.35
C ASN A 318 -5.46 -6.91 -13.19
N VAL A 319 -5.01 -7.90 -12.41
CA VAL A 319 -3.57 -8.15 -12.22
C VAL A 319 -2.94 -8.51 -13.55
N LYS A 320 -3.52 -9.48 -14.27
CA LYS A 320 -3.01 -9.92 -15.57
C LYS A 320 -2.94 -8.78 -16.57
N GLU A 321 -4.03 -8.03 -16.74
CA GLU A 321 -4.07 -6.92 -17.69
C GLU A 321 -3.01 -5.85 -17.40
N LEU A 322 -2.75 -5.55 -16.10
CA LEU A 322 -1.70 -4.60 -15.72
C LEU A 322 -0.30 -5.13 -16.05
N LEU A 323 -0.03 -6.42 -15.75
CA LEU A 323 1.25 -7.05 -16.06
C LEU A 323 1.49 -7.12 -17.57
N ASP A 324 0.47 -7.51 -18.35
CA ASP A 324 0.53 -7.57 -19.82
C ASP A 324 0.76 -6.18 -20.46
N ASN A 325 0.44 -5.10 -19.74
CA ASN A 325 0.64 -3.73 -20.20
C ASN A 325 1.87 -3.02 -19.58
N GLY A 326 2.79 -3.78 -18.97
CA GLY A 326 4.10 -3.28 -18.56
C GLY A 326 4.25 -2.99 -17.06
N ALA A 327 3.24 -3.29 -16.21
CA ALA A 327 3.46 -3.25 -14.78
C ALA A 327 4.39 -4.39 -14.34
N SER A 328 5.38 -4.09 -13.50
CA SER A 328 6.25 -5.10 -12.87
C SER A 328 5.57 -5.74 -11.66
N LEU A 329 4.82 -4.95 -10.90
CA LEU A 329 4.12 -5.35 -9.69
C LEU A 329 2.75 -4.68 -9.60
N THR A 330 1.83 -5.30 -8.84
CA THR A 330 0.51 -4.75 -8.56
C THR A 330 0.33 -4.51 -7.06
N GLY A 331 -0.03 -3.29 -6.66
CA GLY A 331 -0.26 -2.89 -5.28
C GLY A 331 -1.73 -3.00 -4.88
N MET A 332 -2.03 -3.65 -3.76
CA MET A 332 -3.40 -3.84 -3.29
C MET A 332 -3.62 -3.21 -1.91
N ALA A 333 -4.73 -2.49 -1.76
CA ALA A 333 -5.21 -1.97 -0.49
C ALA A 333 -6.64 -2.44 -0.20
N THR A 334 -7.61 -1.97 -0.98
CA THR A 334 -9.05 -2.22 -0.77
C THR A 334 -9.38 -3.71 -0.79
N LEU A 335 -8.76 -4.51 -1.66
CA LEU A 335 -8.95 -5.95 -1.68
C LEU A 335 -8.44 -6.62 -0.40
N LEU A 336 -7.28 -6.21 0.13
CA LEU A 336 -6.74 -6.76 1.39
C LEU A 336 -7.63 -6.48 2.60
N VAL A 337 -8.39 -5.37 2.56
CA VAL A 337 -9.36 -5.01 3.62
C VAL A 337 -10.70 -5.75 3.42
N SER A 338 -11.15 -5.88 2.17
CA SER A 338 -12.48 -6.44 1.87
C SER A 338 -12.50 -7.95 1.78
N ASP A 339 -11.46 -8.57 1.21
CA ASP A 339 -11.31 -10.02 1.05
C ASP A 339 -9.86 -10.43 0.76
N PRO A 340 -8.98 -10.53 1.76
CA PRO A 340 -7.57 -10.87 1.56
C PRO A 340 -7.36 -12.28 0.98
N PHE A 341 -8.34 -13.18 1.13
CA PHE A 341 -8.24 -14.56 0.63
C PHE A 341 -8.42 -14.70 -0.88
N GLN A 342 -8.65 -13.60 -1.60
CA GLN A 342 -8.50 -13.56 -3.05
C GLN A 342 -7.04 -13.69 -3.49
N ILE A 343 -6.07 -13.28 -2.66
CA ILE A 343 -4.64 -13.34 -3.01
C ILE A 343 -4.19 -14.76 -3.40
N PRO A 344 -4.40 -15.82 -2.57
CA PRO A 344 -4.02 -17.17 -2.97
C PRO A 344 -4.76 -17.68 -4.21
N LEU A 345 -6.00 -17.24 -4.46
CA LEU A 345 -6.75 -17.60 -5.67
C LEU A 345 -6.17 -16.94 -6.92
N ILE A 346 -5.79 -15.65 -6.83
CA ILE A 346 -5.14 -14.93 -7.92
C ILE A 346 -3.77 -15.57 -8.23
N ASN A 347 -2.95 -15.81 -7.21
CA ASN A 347 -1.65 -16.47 -7.37
C ASN A 347 -1.77 -17.84 -8.08
N TYR A 348 -2.77 -18.63 -7.71
CA TYR A 348 -3.02 -19.90 -8.35
C TYR A 348 -3.43 -19.75 -9.82
N ARG A 349 -4.27 -18.79 -10.16
CA ARG A 349 -4.66 -18.53 -11.55
C ARG A 349 -3.47 -18.08 -12.38
N LEU A 350 -2.65 -17.14 -11.87
CA LEU A 350 -1.43 -16.69 -12.54
C LEU A 350 -0.44 -17.82 -12.81
N SER A 351 -0.40 -18.85 -11.96
CA SER A 351 0.54 -19.97 -12.12
C SER A 351 0.13 -21.02 -13.14
N ASN A 352 -1.11 -20.97 -13.62
CA ASN A 352 -1.64 -21.95 -14.60
C ASN A 352 -1.68 -21.39 -16.04
N GLU A 353 -1.05 -20.27 -16.26
CA GLU A 353 -0.76 -19.67 -17.56
C GLU A 353 0.69 -19.89 -17.94
#